data_da8a6707d432f2f1fc2da3867352f4f3
#
_entry.id   da8a6707d432f2f1fc2da3867352f4f3
#
_cell.length_a   1.000
_cell.length_b   1.000
_cell.length_c   1.000
_cell.angle_alpha   90.00
_cell.angle_beta   90.00
_cell.angle_gamma   90.00
#
_symmetry.space_group_name_H-M   'P 1'
#
loop_
_entity.id
_entity.type
_entity.pdbx_description
1 polymer ?
#
loop_
_entity_poly.entity_id
_entity_poly.type
_entity_poly.pdbx_seq_one_letter_code
_entity_poly.pdbx_strand_id
1 'polypeptide(L)'
;MYEHDLLDIIREKVKSGTPYFGWSAGANMASKSIMTTNDMPITYPPSFDALNLFLYQINPHFISGKMPGHNGESREERFEEFLLVNPTAQIYAMPEGTAFLINGNQVKILGEHNIVHFSENMQRRDIPAGSAFEI
;
A
#
# COMPACT_ATOMS: atom_id res chain seq x y z
N MET A 1 9.49 12.94 -7.93
CA MET A 1 9.05 12.16 -9.12
C MET A 1 8.32 13.02 -10.12
N TYR A 2 7.31 13.78 -9.71
CA TYR A 2 6.55 14.66 -10.63
C TYR A 2 7.41 15.72 -11.31
N GLU A 3 8.26 16.41 -10.57
CA GLU A 3 9.16 17.46 -11.11
C GLU A 3 10.05 17.00 -12.27
N HIS A 4 10.25 15.70 -12.41
CA HIS A 4 11.15 15.10 -13.41
C HIS A 4 10.43 14.10 -14.31
N ASP A 5 9.10 14.08 -14.31
CA ASP A 5 8.25 13.17 -15.10
C ASP A 5 8.67 11.69 -15.05
N LEU A 6 9.07 11.22 -13.84
CA LEU A 6 9.64 9.89 -13.67
C LEU A 6 8.61 8.78 -13.56
N LEU A 7 7.33 9.09 -13.29
CA LEU A 7 6.31 8.04 -13.05
C LEU A 7 6.15 7.12 -14.25
N ASP A 8 5.94 7.69 -15.43
CA ASP A 8 5.71 6.89 -16.64
C ASP A 8 6.99 6.17 -17.08
N ILE A 9 8.14 6.83 -16.97
CA ILE A 9 9.43 6.22 -17.29
C ILE A 9 9.68 4.98 -16.43
N ILE A 10 9.40 5.06 -15.11
CA ILE A 10 9.59 3.92 -14.20
C ILE A 10 8.57 2.82 -14.50
N ARG A 11 7.29 3.18 -14.71
CA ARG A 11 6.25 2.20 -15.09
C ARG A 11 6.64 1.41 -16.35
N GLU A 12 7.10 2.10 -17.39
CA GLU A 12 7.53 1.48 -18.65
C GLU A 12 8.74 0.56 -18.44
N LYS A 13 9.71 0.98 -17.65
CA LYS A 13 10.88 0.16 -17.31
C LYS A 13 10.47 -1.11 -16.57
N VAL A 14 9.58 -1.01 -15.60
CA VAL A 14 9.09 -2.18 -14.86
C VAL A 14 8.29 -3.11 -15.79
N LYS A 15 7.39 -2.57 -16.61
CA LYS A 15 6.63 -3.36 -17.59
C LYS A 15 7.53 -4.04 -18.62
N SER A 16 8.68 -3.46 -18.94
CA SER A 16 9.67 -4.05 -19.84
C SER A 16 10.60 -5.08 -19.17
N GLY A 17 10.36 -5.40 -17.89
CA GLY A 17 11.09 -6.45 -17.17
C GLY A 17 12.16 -5.97 -16.20
N THR A 18 12.32 -4.66 -15.98
CA THR A 18 13.20 -4.16 -14.92
C THR A 18 12.57 -4.42 -13.56
N PRO A 19 13.24 -5.11 -12.62
CA PRO A 19 12.68 -5.32 -11.30
C PRO A 19 12.47 -4.02 -10.53
N TYR A 20 11.34 -3.90 -9.83
CA TYR A 20 11.08 -2.84 -8.87
C TYR A 20 11.25 -3.40 -7.46
N PHE A 21 11.99 -2.69 -6.64
CA PHE A 21 12.13 -3.00 -5.22
C PHE A 21 11.86 -1.75 -4.40
N GLY A 22 10.85 -1.80 -3.54
CA GLY A 22 10.44 -0.65 -2.71
C GLY A 22 10.06 -1.09 -1.29
N TRP A 23 10.46 -0.31 -0.30
CA TRP A 23 10.04 -0.45 1.08
C TRP A 23 9.57 0.88 1.62
N SER A 24 8.76 0.89 2.70
CA SER A 24 8.22 2.11 3.31
C SER A 24 7.53 3.00 2.25
N ALA A 25 7.98 4.21 2.06
CA ALA A 25 7.48 5.11 1.02
C ALA A 25 7.58 4.49 -0.39
N GLY A 26 8.60 3.69 -0.68
CA GLY A 26 8.72 2.97 -1.95
C GLY A 26 7.66 1.88 -2.11
N ALA A 27 7.25 1.21 -1.06
CA ALA A 27 6.12 0.28 -1.11
C ALA A 27 4.80 1.04 -1.35
N ASN A 28 4.58 2.16 -0.68
CA ASN A 28 3.42 3.01 -0.91
C ASN A 28 3.38 3.54 -2.36
N MET A 29 4.54 3.92 -2.92
CA MET A 29 4.66 4.35 -4.32
C MET A 29 4.34 3.26 -5.35
N ALA A 30 4.45 1.98 -5.00
CA ALA A 30 4.04 0.89 -5.90
C ALA A 30 2.52 0.81 -6.10
N SER A 31 1.74 1.39 -5.20
CA SER A 31 0.28 1.44 -5.23
C SER A 31 -0.26 2.28 -6.39
N LYS A 32 -1.58 2.27 -6.54
CA LYS A 32 -2.30 3.14 -7.46
C LYS A 32 -2.13 4.62 -7.08
N SER A 33 -2.13 4.95 -5.80
CA SER A 33 -1.94 6.30 -5.28
C SER A 33 -1.16 6.31 -3.97
N ILE A 34 -0.69 7.50 -3.57
CA ILE A 34 -0.02 7.74 -2.28
C ILE A 34 -1.00 8.13 -1.16
N MET A 35 -2.31 8.03 -1.40
CA MET A 35 -3.34 8.55 -0.46
C MET A 35 -3.39 7.82 0.87
N THR A 36 -2.88 6.58 0.95
CA THR A 36 -2.80 5.80 2.20
C THR A 36 -1.47 5.94 2.92
N THR A 37 -0.66 6.96 2.58
CA THR A 37 0.59 7.22 3.32
C THR A 37 0.32 7.47 4.81
N ASN A 38 1.26 7.05 5.65
CA ASN A 38 1.17 7.26 7.09
C ASN A 38 1.60 8.66 7.52
N ASP A 39 2.31 9.35 6.64
CA ASP A 39 2.91 10.65 6.92
C ASP A 39 2.05 11.79 6.36
N MET A 40 2.01 12.89 7.08
CA MET A 40 1.41 14.11 6.54
C MET A 40 2.32 14.69 5.46
N PRO A 41 1.79 15.09 4.30
CA PRO A 41 2.60 15.72 3.26
C PRO A 41 3.13 17.08 3.74
N ILE A 42 4.45 17.25 3.64
CA ILE A 42 5.12 18.52 3.98
C ILE A 42 4.87 19.55 2.86
N THR A 43 4.73 19.07 1.63
CA THR A 43 4.41 19.89 0.45
C THR A 43 3.16 19.35 -0.21
N TYR A 44 2.37 20.22 -0.81
CA TYR A 44 1.19 19.81 -1.59
C TYR A 44 1.66 19.14 -2.89
N PRO A 45 1.37 17.86 -3.11
CA PRO A 45 1.79 17.18 -4.33
C PRO A 45 0.93 17.65 -5.52
N PRO A 46 1.48 17.69 -6.75
CA PRO A 46 0.72 18.01 -7.96
C PRO A 46 -0.41 17.00 -8.24
N SER A 47 -0.24 15.75 -7.82
CA SER A 47 -1.21 14.67 -7.90
C SER A 47 -0.94 13.65 -6.79
N PHE A 48 -1.93 12.81 -6.49
CA PHE A 48 -1.78 11.65 -5.60
C PHE A 48 -1.47 10.35 -6.35
N ASP A 49 -1.39 10.37 -7.69
CA ASP A 49 -1.06 9.19 -8.48
C ASP A 49 0.31 8.63 -8.09
N ALA A 50 0.42 7.32 -8.09
CA ALA A 50 1.67 6.62 -7.83
C ALA A 50 2.09 5.75 -9.01
N LEU A 51 2.99 4.81 -8.83
CA LEU A 51 3.50 3.98 -9.93
C LEU A 51 2.47 2.99 -10.50
N ASN A 52 1.41 2.68 -9.77
CA ASN A 52 0.36 1.75 -10.18
C ASN A 52 0.92 0.40 -10.68
N LEU A 53 1.90 -0.13 -9.96
CA LEU A 53 2.48 -1.45 -10.16
C LEU A 53 1.68 -2.51 -9.41
N PHE A 54 0.91 -2.09 -8.42
CA PHE A 54 -0.07 -2.85 -7.67
C PHE A 54 -1.40 -2.09 -7.69
N LEU A 55 -2.48 -2.74 -8.08
CA LEU A 55 -3.78 -2.10 -8.37
C LEU A 55 -4.46 -1.48 -7.14
N TYR A 56 -4.08 -1.90 -5.95
CA TYR A 56 -4.70 -1.51 -4.70
C TYR A 56 -3.78 -0.61 -3.87
N GLN A 57 -4.25 -0.16 -2.71
CA GLN A 57 -3.46 0.63 -1.79
C GLN A 57 -2.58 -0.27 -0.93
N ILE A 58 -1.30 0.05 -0.81
CA ILE A 58 -0.40 -0.54 0.17
C ILE A 58 -0.24 0.44 1.32
N ASN A 59 -0.40 -0.04 2.55
CA ASN A 59 -0.05 0.72 3.74
C ASN A 59 1.03 -0.04 4.52
N PRO A 60 2.30 0.36 4.41
CA PRO A 60 3.41 -0.27 5.11
C PRO A 60 3.43 0.13 6.59
N HIS A 61 4.20 -0.59 7.40
CA HIS A 61 4.37 -0.36 8.84
C HIS A 61 3.06 -0.49 9.62
N PHE A 62 2.18 -1.39 9.18
CA PHE A 62 0.89 -1.57 9.83
C PHE A 62 1.03 -2.20 11.21
N ILE A 63 0.39 -1.56 12.19
CA ILE A 63 0.21 -2.06 13.55
C ILE A 63 -1.28 -1.96 13.84
N SER A 64 -1.90 -3.08 14.23
CA SER A 64 -3.33 -3.10 14.57
C SER A 64 -3.57 -2.45 15.93
N GLY A 65 -4.61 -1.63 16.02
CA GLY A 65 -4.97 -0.92 17.23
C GLY A 65 -4.08 0.29 17.55
N LYS A 66 -4.21 0.79 18.76
CA LYS A 66 -3.42 1.93 19.26
C LYS A 66 -2.28 1.44 20.15
N MET A 67 -1.08 1.98 19.95
CA MET A 67 0.02 1.75 20.87
C MET A 67 -0.28 2.38 22.24
N PRO A 68 0.16 1.76 23.34
CA PRO A 68 0.00 2.35 24.68
C PRO A 68 0.59 3.77 24.73
N GLY A 69 -0.20 4.73 25.24
CA GLY A 69 0.21 6.14 25.33
C GLY A 69 0.06 6.94 24.03
N HIS A 70 -0.41 6.34 22.95
CA HIS A 70 -0.71 7.06 21.72
C HIS A 70 -2.13 7.65 21.76
N ASN A 71 -2.24 8.97 21.76
CA ASN A 71 -3.51 9.70 21.81
C ASN A 71 -4.07 10.08 20.42
N GLY A 72 -3.33 9.76 19.35
CA GLY A 72 -3.77 10.00 17.97
C GLY A 72 -4.65 8.88 17.44
N GLU A 73 -5.02 8.99 16.18
CA GLU A 73 -5.77 7.99 15.44
C GLU A 73 -4.94 6.70 15.24
N SER A 74 -5.63 5.56 15.31
CA SER A 74 -5.06 4.28 14.85
C SER A 74 -4.99 4.25 13.31
N ARG A 75 -4.31 3.25 12.77
CA ARG A 75 -4.29 3.01 11.32
C ARG A 75 -5.68 2.65 10.80
N GLU A 76 -6.42 1.85 11.56
CA GLU A 76 -7.77 1.43 11.21
C GLU A 76 -8.73 2.62 11.15
N GLU A 77 -8.67 3.57 12.09
CA GLU A 77 -9.49 4.78 12.06
C GLU A 77 -9.22 5.60 10.78
N ARG A 78 -7.96 5.76 10.37
CA ARG A 78 -7.60 6.44 9.11
C ARG A 78 -8.07 5.67 7.87
N PHE A 79 -8.06 4.35 7.91
CA PHE A 79 -8.59 3.54 6.81
C PHE A 79 -10.09 3.67 6.69
N GLU A 80 -10.81 3.74 7.80
CA GLU A 80 -12.26 3.97 7.82
C GLU A 80 -12.60 5.30 7.14
N GLU A 81 -11.92 6.39 7.52
CA GLU A 81 -12.09 7.70 6.88
C GLU A 81 -11.78 7.66 5.38
N PHE A 82 -10.67 7.01 5.01
CA PHE A 82 -10.29 6.86 3.60
C PHE A 82 -11.33 6.07 2.80
N LEU A 83 -11.84 4.96 3.34
CA LEU A 83 -12.82 4.11 2.66
C LEU A 83 -14.21 4.75 2.60
N LEU A 84 -14.59 5.62 3.54
CA LEU A 84 -15.83 6.40 3.46
C LEU A 84 -15.88 7.28 2.21
N VAL A 85 -14.76 7.90 1.82
CA VAL A 85 -14.69 8.76 0.64
C VAL A 85 -14.22 8.02 -0.61
N ASN A 86 -13.69 6.81 -0.47
CA ASN A 86 -13.22 5.93 -1.54
C ASN A 86 -13.79 4.51 -1.38
N PRO A 87 -15.11 4.31 -1.49
CA PRO A 87 -15.76 3.05 -1.09
C PRO A 87 -15.33 1.83 -1.92
N THR A 88 -14.84 2.02 -3.13
CA THR A 88 -14.34 0.93 -3.98
C THR A 88 -12.86 0.61 -3.78
N ALA A 89 -12.16 1.38 -2.93
CA ALA A 89 -10.76 1.15 -2.66
C ALA A 89 -10.56 -0.12 -1.81
N GLN A 90 -9.38 -0.71 -1.96
CA GLN A 90 -8.92 -1.82 -1.14
C GLN A 90 -7.54 -1.49 -0.60
N ILE A 91 -7.32 -1.78 0.68
CA ILE A 91 -6.08 -1.47 1.38
C ILE A 91 -5.44 -2.77 1.85
N TYR A 92 -4.19 -2.96 1.48
CA TYR A 92 -3.34 -4.05 1.96
C TYR A 92 -2.37 -3.48 2.99
N ALA A 93 -2.69 -3.69 4.25
CA ALA A 93 -1.91 -3.21 5.38
C ALA A 93 -0.82 -4.23 5.74
N MET A 94 0.43 -3.82 5.62
CA MET A 94 1.61 -4.69 5.70
C MET A 94 2.37 -4.43 7.02
N PRO A 95 2.38 -5.39 7.94
CA PRO A 95 3.27 -5.34 9.11
C PRO A 95 4.75 -5.40 8.70
N GLU A 96 5.63 -4.97 9.60
CA GLU A 96 7.07 -5.12 9.42
C GLU A 96 7.45 -6.60 9.17
N GLY A 97 8.48 -6.82 8.36
CA GLY A 97 8.95 -8.15 8.01
C GLY A 97 8.08 -8.87 6.99
N THR A 98 7.16 -8.17 6.32
CA THR A 98 6.35 -8.71 5.21
C THR A 98 6.71 -8.06 3.89
N ALA A 99 6.51 -8.78 2.79
CA ALA A 99 6.67 -8.25 1.44
C ALA A 99 5.70 -8.93 0.46
N PHE A 100 5.37 -8.22 -0.62
CA PHE A 100 4.77 -8.79 -1.83
C PHE A 100 5.86 -9.14 -2.85
N LEU A 101 5.82 -10.35 -3.35
CA LEU A 101 6.49 -10.74 -4.58
C LEU A 101 5.44 -10.78 -5.68
N ILE A 102 5.53 -9.85 -6.61
CA ILE A 102 4.54 -9.68 -7.70
C ILE A 102 5.20 -10.11 -9.02
N ASN A 103 4.55 -11.01 -9.73
CA ASN A 103 4.95 -11.43 -11.08
C ASN A 103 3.69 -11.51 -11.97
N GLY A 104 3.54 -10.56 -12.87
CA GLY A 104 2.29 -10.38 -13.61
C GLY A 104 1.12 -10.14 -12.66
N ASN A 105 0.08 -10.95 -12.75
CA ASN A 105 -1.09 -10.87 -11.86
C ASN A 105 -0.96 -11.71 -10.58
N GLN A 106 0.12 -12.47 -10.43
CA GLN A 106 0.33 -13.30 -9.25
C GLN A 106 1.04 -12.52 -8.16
N VAL A 107 0.47 -12.54 -6.97
CA VAL A 107 1.05 -11.94 -5.77
C VAL A 107 1.30 -13.02 -4.73
N LYS A 108 2.53 -13.14 -4.26
CA LYS A 108 2.90 -14.03 -3.15
C LYS A 108 3.31 -13.19 -1.94
N ILE A 109 2.78 -13.55 -0.77
CA ILE A 109 3.16 -12.92 0.50
C ILE A 109 4.42 -13.60 1.03
N LEU A 110 5.45 -12.79 1.28
CA LEU A 110 6.70 -13.21 1.89
C LEU A 110 6.77 -12.69 3.33
N GLY A 111 7.50 -13.41 4.18
CA GLY A 111 7.70 -13.07 5.59
C GLY A 111 6.91 -13.99 6.53
N GLU A 112 6.88 -13.65 7.81
CA GLU A 112 6.31 -14.49 8.88
C GLU A 112 4.95 -14.01 9.38
N HIS A 113 4.53 -12.79 8.99
CA HIS A 113 3.29 -12.18 9.45
C HIS A 113 2.23 -12.16 8.36
N ASN A 114 0.97 -12.27 8.78
CA ASN A 114 -0.17 -12.07 7.90
C ASN A 114 -0.25 -10.62 7.45
N ILE A 115 -0.74 -10.41 6.25
CA ILE A 115 -1.15 -9.10 5.76
C ILE A 115 -2.62 -8.91 6.06
N VAL A 116 -3.03 -7.69 6.37
CA VAL A 116 -4.44 -7.38 6.63
C VAL A 116 -5.01 -6.62 5.44
N HIS A 117 -6.06 -7.16 4.87
CA HIS A 117 -6.81 -6.53 3.80
C HIS A 117 -8.06 -5.86 4.36
N PHE A 118 -8.27 -4.61 4.00
CA PHE A 118 -9.47 -3.83 4.29
C PHE A 118 -10.16 -3.42 2.99
N SER A 119 -11.47 -3.51 2.98
CA SER A 119 -12.32 -3.13 1.86
C SER A 119 -13.55 -2.35 2.34
N GLU A 120 -14.52 -2.15 1.48
CA GLU A 120 -15.77 -1.44 1.76
C GLU A 120 -16.35 -1.77 3.14
N ASN A 121 -16.84 -0.75 3.85
CA ASN A 121 -17.39 -0.88 5.21
C ASN A 121 -16.43 -1.50 6.23
N MET A 122 -15.12 -1.27 6.08
CA MET A 122 -14.07 -1.81 6.96
C MET A 122 -14.08 -3.35 7.08
N GLN A 123 -14.54 -4.03 6.05
CA GLN A 123 -14.41 -5.50 6.01
C GLN A 123 -12.94 -5.87 6.11
N ARG A 124 -12.58 -6.51 7.20
CA ARG A 124 -11.21 -6.95 7.50
C ARG A 124 -11.05 -8.43 7.17
N ARG A 125 -9.98 -8.75 6.44
CA ARG A 125 -9.56 -10.11 6.15
C ARG A 125 -8.06 -10.26 6.37
N ASP A 126 -7.67 -11.20 7.21
CA ASP A 126 -6.26 -11.56 7.36
C ASP A 126 -5.87 -12.53 6.24
N ILE A 127 -4.78 -12.21 5.54
CA ILE A 127 -4.24 -13.02 4.47
C ILE A 127 -2.96 -13.67 4.99
N PRO A 128 -2.90 -15.02 5.05
CA PRO A 128 -1.79 -15.72 5.69
C PRO A 128 -0.44 -15.49 5.01
N ALA A 129 0.62 -15.42 5.81
CA ALA A 129 1.99 -15.47 5.31
C ALA A 129 2.22 -16.70 4.42
N GLY A 130 2.99 -16.56 3.36
CA GLY A 130 3.28 -17.64 2.41
C GLY A 130 2.18 -17.93 1.40
N SER A 131 0.97 -17.36 1.56
CA SER A 131 -0.12 -17.53 0.58
C SER A 131 0.12 -16.72 -0.69
N ALA A 132 -0.63 -17.05 -1.74
CA ALA A 132 -0.63 -16.33 -3.00
C ALA A 132 -2.07 -16.07 -3.45
N PHE A 133 -2.25 -14.97 -4.22
CA PHE A 133 -3.53 -14.60 -4.82
C PHE A 133 -3.30 -13.88 -6.16
N GLU A 134 -4.37 -13.73 -6.93
CA GLU A 134 -4.35 -12.98 -8.19
C GLU A 134 -4.98 -11.59 -8.02
N ILE A 135 -4.44 -10.62 -8.78
CA ILE A 135 -4.94 -9.24 -8.86
C ILE A 135 -5.43 -8.90 -10.25
#